data_50d3e693f3b69ae4188a4fb792a9f286
#
_entry.id   50d3e693f3b69ae4188a4fb792a9f286
#
_cell.length_a   1.000
_cell.length_b   1.000
_cell.length_c   1.000
_cell.angle_alpha   90.00
_cell.angle_beta   90.00
_cell.angle_gamma   90.00
#
_symmetry.space_group_name_H-M   'P 1'
#
loop_
_entity.id
_entity.type
_entity.pdbx_description
1 polymer ?
#
loop_
_entity_poly.entity_id
_entity_poly.type
_entity_poly.pdbx_seq_one_letter_code
_entity_poly.pdbx_strand_id
1 'polypeptide(L)'
;MKTLATLFLLAASLLLRAADAPADSCNHQLYYTSPAAIWEETLPLGNGRLGMMPDGGILREHIVLNEISLWSGMEADYSNPDASKSLPAIRQLLFEGKNREAQELMYSSFVPKKQETDGRYGTYQVLGDLDIDFTYNSSLSILNSPLNNYRRWLNLRDAVAYTAFRLEDVDYRREYFVSRDRDVMLIHLVAGREGTLNFSARLSRAEHSLVTVQGNTLLMDGMLESGKPGLDGMKYRVAMQLVQNGGESSV
;
A
#
# COMPACT_ATOMS: atom_id res chain seq x y z
N MET A 1 -14.39 22.14 42.42
CA MET A 1 -14.09 21.15 41.40
C MET A 1 -13.92 21.86 40.04
N LYS A 2 -12.79 22.48 39.89
CA LYS A 2 -12.32 23.08 38.61
C LYS A 2 -10.82 22.79 38.63
N THR A 3 -10.35 22.00 37.63
CA THR A 3 -8.95 21.92 37.17
C THR A 3 -8.75 20.56 36.48
N LEU A 4 -8.93 20.51 35.18
CA LEU A 4 -8.27 19.56 34.29
C LEU A 4 -8.59 19.93 32.83
N ALA A 5 -8.06 21.01 32.33
CA ALA A 5 -8.14 21.37 30.92
C ALA A 5 -7.06 22.40 30.54
N THR A 6 -5.80 22.10 30.81
CA THR A 6 -4.71 22.99 30.36
C THR A 6 -3.38 22.23 30.31
N LEU A 7 -3.28 21.21 29.46
CA LEU A 7 -1.97 20.57 29.21
C LEU A 7 -1.87 19.88 27.82
N PHE A 8 -2.52 20.38 26.80
CA PHE A 8 -2.37 19.78 25.45
C PHE A 8 -2.09 20.79 24.33
N LEU A 9 -1.71 22.02 24.65
CA LEU A 9 -1.53 23.08 23.65
C LEU A 9 -0.09 23.58 23.48
N LEU A 10 0.93 22.83 23.94
CA LEU A 10 2.34 23.27 23.83
C LEU A 10 3.24 22.32 23.04
N ALA A 11 2.72 21.32 22.35
CA ALA A 11 3.53 20.37 21.58
C ALA A 11 3.53 20.59 20.05
N ALA A 12 2.76 21.54 19.54
CA ALA A 12 2.60 21.70 18.08
C ALA A 12 3.58 22.68 17.42
N SER A 13 4.41 23.40 18.15
CA SER A 13 5.29 24.44 17.57
C SER A 13 6.78 24.08 17.50
N LEU A 14 7.19 22.86 17.81
CA LEU A 14 8.62 22.49 17.88
C LEU A 14 9.10 21.47 16.84
N LEU A 15 8.33 21.16 15.80
CA LEU A 15 8.71 20.11 14.82
C LEU A 15 8.93 20.59 13.38
N LEU A 16 9.09 21.90 13.15
CA LEU A 16 9.58 22.40 11.85
C LEU A 16 11.10 22.51 11.80
N ARG A 17 11.82 21.60 12.42
CA ARG A 17 13.19 21.35 11.99
C ARG A 17 13.09 20.40 10.81
N ALA A 18 13.46 20.92 9.62
CA ALA A 18 13.90 20.06 8.54
C ALA A 18 14.79 19.00 9.21
N ALA A 19 14.35 17.74 9.22
CA ALA A 19 15.24 16.66 9.57
C ALA A 19 16.28 16.62 8.43
N ASP A 20 17.36 17.38 8.60
CA ASP A 20 18.59 17.12 7.86
C ASP A 20 18.83 15.64 8.09
N ALA A 21 18.94 14.89 7.00
CA ALA A 21 19.32 13.49 7.09
C ALA A 21 20.60 13.48 7.95
N PRO A 22 20.62 12.78 9.10
CA PRO A 22 21.82 12.73 9.90
C PRO A 22 22.90 12.15 9.00
N ALA A 23 24.03 12.84 8.93
CA ALA A 23 25.23 12.37 8.26
C ALA A 23 25.83 11.21 9.08
N ASP A 24 25.08 10.14 9.24
CA ASP A 24 25.54 8.95 9.93
C ASP A 24 25.88 7.88 8.89
N SER A 25 27.07 7.36 8.95
CA SER A 25 27.77 6.57 7.96
C SER A 25 27.21 5.14 7.72
N CYS A 26 26.05 4.83 8.25
CA CYS A 26 25.27 3.64 7.96
C CYS A 26 23.81 4.02 7.71
N ASN A 27 23.55 4.58 6.54
CA ASN A 27 22.22 4.98 6.16
C ASN A 27 21.36 3.75 5.87
N HIS A 28 20.66 3.24 6.88
CA HIS A 28 19.59 2.26 6.69
C HIS A 28 18.36 2.95 6.06
N GLN A 29 18.52 3.45 4.82
CA GLN A 29 17.45 4.13 4.11
C GLN A 29 17.53 3.88 2.59
N LEU A 30 16.38 3.82 1.95
CA LEU A 30 16.26 4.02 0.52
C LEU A 30 16.14 5.52 0.28
N TYR A 31 16.85 6.06 -0.70
CA TYR A 31 16.89 7.51 -0.93
C TYR A 31 16.84 7.84 -2.42
N TYR A 32 15.99 8.80 -2.78
CA TYR A 32 15.81 9.27 -4.15
C TYR A 32 15.66 10.78 -4.20
N THR A 33 16.09 11.38 -5.30
CA THR A 33 16.03 12.83 -5.56
C THR A 33 14.99 13.22 -6.60
N SER A 34 14.16 12.28 -7.03
CA SER A 34 13.06 12.48 -7.97
C SER A 34 11.84 11.62 -7.58
N PRO A 35 10.62 11.98 -7.99
CA PRO A 35 9.48 11.07 -7.92
C PRO A 35 9.76 9.75 -8.62
N ALA A 36 9.05 8.69 -8.26
CA ALA A 36 9.13 7.41 -8.96
C ALA A 36 8.53 7.56 -10.37
N ALA A 37 9.23 7.05 -11.37
CA ALA A 37 8.74 6.99 -12.73
C ALA A 37 8.06 5.65 -13.05
N ILE A 38 8.42 4.60 -12.32
CA ILE A 38 7.88 3.25 -12.45
C ILE A 38 7.57 2.69 -11.06
N TRP A 39 6.75 1.64 -11.02
CA TRP A 39 6.30 1.03 -9.77
C TRP A 39 7.46 0.53 -8.88
N GLU A 40 8.51 -0.01 -9.46
CA GLU A 40 9.68 -0.55 -8.76
C GLU A 40 10.52 0.53 -8.03
N GLU A 41 10.34 1.78 -8.38
CA GLU A 41 11.01 2.91 -7.72
C GLU A 41 10.22 3.45 -6.53
N THR A 42 8.99 3.01 -6.30
CA THR A 42 8.17 3.45 -5.17
C THR A 42 8.75 3.01 -3.83
N LEU A 43 8.32 3.63 -2.74
CA LEU A 43 8.81 3.30 -1.39
C LEU A 43 7.88 2.28 -0.72
N PRO A 44 8.31 1.01 -0.55
CA PRO A 44 7.45 -0.02 0.02
C PRO A 44 7.32 0.10 1.53
N LEU A 45 6.09 0.17 2.02
CA LEU A 45 5.73 0.20 3.44
C LEU A 45 4.74 -0.91 3.75
N GLY A 46 4.86 -1.52 4.92
CA GLY A 46 3.91 -2.55 5.34
C GLY A 46 4.11 -3.03 6.77
N ASN A 47 3.07 -3.67 7.31
CA ASN A 47 3.08 -4.29 8.64
C ASN A 47 2.99 -5.83 8.59
N GLY A 48 3.07 -6.43 7.38
CA GLY A 48 2.87 -7.85 7.13
C GLY A 48 1.42 -8.20 6.75
N ARG A 49 0.45 -7.32 6.96
CA ARG A 49 -0.93 -7.45 6.50
C ARG A 49 -1.28 -6.39 5.46
N LEU A 50 -1.14 -5.13 5.83
CA LEU A 50 -1.37 -3.99 4.95
C LEU A 50 -0.06 -3.52 4.33
N GLY A 51 -0.14 -2.96 3.14
CA GLY A 51 0.99 -2.34 2.46
C GLY A 51 0.57 -1.13 1.65
N MET A 52 1.46 -0.16 1.51
CA MET A 52 1.31 0.97 0.60
C MET A 52 2.63 1.32 -0.07
N MET A 53 2.55 1.87 -1.28
CA MET A 53 3.70 2.17 -2.11
C MET A 53 3.56 3.57 -2.72
N PRO A 54 3.93 4.65 -1.99
CA PRO A 54 3.88 6.02 -2.49
C PRO A 54 4.97 6.25 -3.55
N ASP A 55 4.61 6.94 -4.64
CA ASP A 55 5.52 7.35 -5.72
C ASP A 55 6.22 8.68 -5.45
N GLY A 56 5.68 9.50 -4.54
CA GLY A 56 6.20 10.82 -4.19
C GLY A 56 5.94 11.88 -5.25
N GLY A 57 4.99 11.70 -6.12
CA GLY A 57 4.61 12.66 -7.15
C GLY A 57 4.18 14.01 -6.56
N ILE A 58 4.55 15.13 -7.17
CA ILE A 58 4.33 16.47 -6.59
C ILE A 58 2.92 16.97 -6.86
N LEU A 59 2.52 17.04 -8.13
CA LEU A 59 1.17 17.50 -8.52
C LEU A 59 0.14 16.40 -8.32
N ARG A 60 0.53 15.18 -8.57
CA ARG A 60 -0.27 13.99 -8.35
C ARG A 60 0.59 12.94 -7.70
N GLU A 61 0.13 12.38 -6.62
CA GLU A 61 0.74 11.23 -5.98
C GLU A 61 -0.15 10.01 -6.15
N HIS A 62 0.47 8.94 -6.61
CA HIS A 62 -0.18 7.65 -6.80
C HIS A 62 0.37 6.66 -5.78
N ILE A 63 -0.51 6.05 -5.01
CA ILE A 63 -0.17 5.13 -3.93
C ILE A 63 -0.90 3.82 -4.16
N VAL A 64 -0.16 2.77 -4.46
CA VAL A 64 -0.71 1.41 -4.56
C VAL A 64 -0.94 0.87 -3.16
N LEU A 65 -2.15 0.34 -2.92
CA LEU A 65 -2.57 -0.21 -1.64
C LEU A 65 -2.68 -1.73 -1.72
N ASN A 66 -2.28 -2.41 -0.65
CA ASN A 66 -2.29 -3.86 -0.56
C ASN A 66 -2.86 -4.36 0.76
N GLU A 67 -3.50 -5.53 0.71
CA GLU A 67 -3.90 -6.34 1.86
C GLU A 67 -3.63 -7.82 1.54
N ILE A 68 -2.89 -8.51 2.41
CA ILE A 68 -2.30 -9.83 2.13
C ILE A 68 -3.32 -10.94 1.87
N SER A 69 -4.53 -10.83 2.39
CA SER A 69 -5.57 -11.85 2.23
C SER A 69 -6.45 -11.65 1.00
N LEU A 70 -6.23 -10.56 0.23
CA LEU A 70 -7.06 -10.26 -0.94
C LEU A 70 -6.69 -11.14 -2.13
N TRP A 71 -7.40 -12.25 -2.26
CA TRP A 71 -7.22 -13.24 -3.33
C TRP A 71 -8.51 -13.45 -4.10
N SER A 72 -8.44 -13.54 -5.42
CA SER A 72 -9.55 -14.06 -6.23
C SER A 72 -9.71 -15.56 -5.99
N GLY A 73 -10.81 -16.11 -6.48
CA GLY A 73 -11.13 -17.52 -6.28
C GLY A 73 -12.03 -17.75 -5.07
N MET A 74 -12.16 -18.99 -4.68
CA MET A 74 -12.99 -19.45 -3.58
C MET A 74 -12.31 -20.60 -2.86
N GLU A 75 -12.82 -20.92 -1.67
CA GLU A 75 -12.44 -22.14 -0.98
C GLU A 75 -12.80 -23.37 -1.84
N ALA A 76 -11.82 -24.24 -2.05
CA ALA A 76 -11.99 -25.47 -2.80
C ALA A 76 -11.14 -26.57 -2.19
N ASP A 77 -11.64 -27.81 -2.24
CA ASP A 77 -10.89 -28.98 -1.81
C ASP A 77 -9.95 -29.46 -2.91
N TYR A 78 -8.69 -29.15 -2.77
CA TYR A 78 -7.61 -29.60 -3.65
C TYR A 78 -6.91 -30.86 -3.13
N SER A 79 -7.44 -31.53 -2.12
CA SER A 79 -6.82 -32.72 -1.54
C SER A 79 -6.88 -33.92 -2.47
N ASN A 80 -5.86 -34.76 -2.40
CA ASN A 80 -5.85 -36.10 -2.98
C ASN A 80 -5.40 -37.10 -1.91
N PRO A 81 -6.34 -37.77 -1.24
CA PRO A 81 -6.00 -38.75 -0.19
C PRO A 81 -5.13 -39.91 -0.68
N ASP A 82 -5.16 -40.21 -1.97
CA ASP A 82 -4.37 -41.30 -2.55
C ASP A 82 -2.95 -40.90 -2.94
N ALA A 83 -2.65 -39.59 -2.95
CA ALA A 83 -1.30 -39.11 -3.31
C ALA A 83 -0.20 -39.75 -2.45
N SER A 84 -0.45 -39.89 -1.16
CA SER A 84 0.49 -40.49 -0.21
C SER A 84 0.91 -41.92 -0.57
N LYS A 85 0.10 -42.68 -1.31
CA LYS A 85 0.40 -44.03 -1.75
C LYS A 85 1.57 -44.09 -2.73
N SER A 86 1.80 -43.02 -3.49
CA SER A 86 2.90 -42.92 -4.47
C SER A 86 4.23 -42.47 -3.82
N LEU A 87 4.19 -41.96 -2.59
CA LEU A 87 5.37 -41.40 -1.94
C LEU A 87 6.54 -42.39 -1.77
N PRO A 88 6.33 -43.65 -1.41
CA PRO A 88 7.43 -44.63 -1.33
C PRO A 88 8.13 -44.86 -2.67
N ALA A 89 7.35 -44.97 -3.77
CA ALA A 89 7.91 -45.17 -5.10
C ALA A 89 8.68 -43.91 -5.59
N ILE A 90 8.18 -42.72 -5.32
CA ILE A 90 8.87 -41.47 -5.63
C ILE A 90 10.22 -41.42 -4.91
N ARG A 91 10.24 -41.73 -3.60
CA ARG A 91 11.48 -41.77 -2.81
C ARG A 91 12.48 -42.78 -3.36
N GLN A 92 12.03 -43.97 -3.74
CA GLN A 92 12.89 -45.02 -4.31
C GLN A 92 13.53 -44.50 -5.62
N LEU A 93 12.76 -43.93 -6.53
CA LEU A 93 13.27 -43.32 -7.76
C LEU A 93 14.33 -42.26 -7.50
N LEU A 94 14.13 -41.40 -6.48
CA LEU A 94 15.10 -40.37 -6.11
C LEU A 94 16.40 -41.00 -5.59
N PHE A 95 16.34 -42.06 -4.74
CA PHE A 95 17.52 -42.77 -4.28
C PHE A 95 18.28 -43.48 -5.41
N GLU A 96 17.58 -43.89 -6.48
CA GLU A 96 18.18 -44.48 -7.66
C GLU A 96 18.74 -43.43 -8.63
N GLY A 97 18.61 -42.13 -8.34
CA GLY A 97 19.04 -41.03 -9.19
C GLY A 97 18.11 -40.79 -10.41
N LYS A 98 16.94 -41.43 -10.44
CA LYS A 98 15.92 -41.32 -11.49
C LYS A 98 15.02 -40.11 -11.25
N ASN A 99 15.61 -38.93 -11.25
CA ASN A 99 14.90 -37.70 -10.86
C ASN A 99 13.73 -37.36 -11.79
N ARG A 100 13.87 -37.63 -13.09
CA ARG A 100 12.83 -37.35 -14.07
C ARG A 100 11.60 -38.22 -13.85
N GLU A 101 11.80 -39.53 -13.69
CA GLU A 101 10.73 -40.50 -13.43
C GLU A 101 10.02 -40.20 -12.08
N ALA A 102 10.79 -39.79 -11.06
CA ALA A 102 10.24 -39.37 -9.79
C ALA A 102 9.32 -38.12 -9.95
N GLN A 103 9.75 -37.15 -10.73
CA GLN A 103 8.98 -35.94 -11.01
C GLN A 103 7.71 -36.25 -11.81
N GLU A 104 7.78 -37.08 -12.85
CA GLU A 104 6.64 -37.51 -13.64
C GLU A 104 5.60 -38.24 -12.79
N LEU A 105 6.05 -39.14 -11.91
CA LEU A 105 5.17 -39.83 -10.96
C LEU A 105 4.55 -38.85 -9.92
N MET A 106 5.30 -37.88 -9.44
CA MET A 106 4.78 -36.83 -8.56
C MET A 106 3.70 -36.01 -9.27
N TYR A 107 3.95 -35.53 -10.47
CA TYR A 107 2.98 -34.73 -11.23
C TYR A 107 1.69 -35.48 -11.56
N SER A 108 1.76 -36.79 -11.77
CA SER A 108 0.56 -37.62 -12.04
C SER A 108 -0.20 -38.01 -10.78
N SER A 109 0.50 -38.11 -9.62
CA SER A 109 -0.06 -38.61 -8.36
C SER A 109 -0.54 -37.52 -7.43
N PHE A 110 0.12 -36.35 -7.42
CA PHE A 110 -0.16 -35.23 -6.51
C PHE A 110 -1.04 -34.15 -7.17
N VAL A 111 -2.07 -34.59 -7.86
CA VAL A 111 -3.08 -33.71 -8.46
C VAL A 111 -4.40 -33.83 -7.71
N PRO A 112 -5.19 -32.78 -7.59
CA PRO A 112 -6.52 -32.83 -6.97
C PRO A 112 -7.40 -33.88 -7.66
N LYS A 113 -8.16 -34.65 -6.88
CA LYS A 113 -9.13 -35.61 -7.45
C LYS A 113 -10.36 -34.94 -8.04
N LYS A 114 -10.75 -33.80 -7.49
CA LYS A 114 -11.86 -32.98 -7.97
C LYS A 114 -11.34 -31.65 -8.44
N GLN A 115 -11.71 -31.27 -9.62
CA GLN A 115 -11.50 -29.93 -10.11
C GLN A 115 -12.80 -29.17 -9.86
N GLU A 116 -12.88 -28.46 -8.73
CA GLU A 116 -14.11 -27.75 -8.32
C GLU A 116 -14.22 -26.37 -9.01
N THR A 117 -13.15 -25.91 -9.62
CA THR A 117 -13.12 -24.69 -10.41
C THR A 117 -12.72 -25.04 -11.85
N ASP A 118 -12.99 -24.18 -12.81
CA ASP A 118 -12.64 -24.35 -14.24
C ASP A 118 -11.11 -24.37 -14.51
N GLY A 119 -10.31 -24.89 -13.59
CA GLY A 119 -8.86 -24.89 -13.61
C GLY A 119 -8.24 -23.55 -13.25
N ARG A 120 -9.06 -22.58 -12.84
CA ARG A 120 -8.58 -21.27 -12.37
C ARG A 120 -8.27 -21.34 -10.88
N TYR A 121 -7.01 -21.14 -10.56
CA TYR A 121 -6.57 -20.93 -9.19
C TYR A 121 -6.82 -19.47 -8.80
N GLY A 122 -7.10 -19.23 -7.52
CA GLY A 122 -7.10 -17.88 -6.98
C GLY A 122 -5.72 -17.23 -7.14
N THR A 123 -5.71 -15.93 -7.37
CA THR A 123 -4.48 -15.14 -7.47
C THR A 123 -4.55 -13.95 -6.53
N TYR A 124 -3.38 -13.56 -6.04
CA TYR A 124 -3.25 -12.34 -5.25
C TYR A 124 -3.71 -11.11 -6.04
N GLN A 125 -4.42 -10.23 -5.36
CA GLN A 125 -5.01 -9.04 -5.97
C GLN A 125 -4.55 -7.79 -5.23
N VAL A 126 -4.22 -6.74 -5.99
CA VAL A 126 -3.99 -5.40 -5.44
C VAL A 126 -5.29 -4.90 -4.80
N LEU A 127 -5.20 -4.28 -3.65
CA LEU A 127 -6.37 -3.76 -2.93
C LEU A 127 -7.02 -2.60 -3.70
N GLY A 128 -6.21 -1.75 -4.29
CA GLY A 128 -6.63 -0.59 -5.07
C GLY A 128 -5.58 0.51 -5.01
N ASP A 129 -5.98 1.67 -5.48
CA ASP A 129 -5.12 2.84 -5.61
C ASP A 129 -5.71 4.02 -4.83
N LEU A 130 -4.83 4.79 -4.21
CA LEU A 130 -5.11 6.10 -3.67
C LEU A 130 -4.37 7.14 -4.51
N ASP A 131 -5.12 7.96 -5.23
CA ASP A 131 -4.60 9.12 -5.94
C ASP A 131 -4.83 10.38 -5.11
N ILE A 132 -3.81 11.21 -4.97
CA ILE A 132 -3.90 12.52 -4.33
C ILE A 132 -3.44 13.58 -5.33
N ASP A 133 -4.38 14.40 -5.80
CA ASP A 133 -4.12 15.50 -6.71
C ASP A 133 -3.95 16.80 -5.91
N PHE A 134 -2.77 17.41 -5.96
CA PHE A 134 -2.41 18.63 -5.24
C PHE A 134 -2.57 19.86 -6.10
N THR A 135 -3.13 20.91 -5.51
CA THR A 135 -3.25 22.23 -6.15
C THR A 135 -2.42 23.22 -5.36
N TYR A 136 -1.43 23.81 -6.02
CA TYR A 136 -0.56 24.83 -5.44
C TYR A 136 -0.92 26.20 -6.03
N ASN A 137 -0.85 27.24 -5.19
CA ASN A 137 -1.19 28.61 -5.59
C ASN A 137 -0.14 29.26 -6.52
N SER A 138 0.82 28.50 -7.00
CA SER A 138 1.87 28.97 -7.88
C SER A 138 1.46 28.80 -9.35
N SER A 139 1.84 29.76 -10.17
CA SER A 139 1.63 29.75 -11.62
C SER A 139 2.29 28.53 -12.26
N LEU A 140 1.80 28.13 -13.43
CA LEU A 140 2.22 27.00 -14.31
C LEU A 140 3.74 26.78 -14.52
N SER A 141 4.60 27.60 -13.91
CA SER A 141 6.06 27.47 -13.93
C SER A 141 6.59 26.25 -13.18
N ILE A 142 5.78 25.58 -12.35
CA ILE A 142 6.18 24.38 -11.58
C ILE A 142 6.60 23.22 -12.51
N LEU A 143 5.97 23.09 -13.65
CA LEU A 143 6.26 22.03 -14.62
C LEU A 143 7.62 22.20 -15.33
N ASN A 144 8.21 23.40 -15.29
CA ASN A 144 9.44 23.75 -16.00
C ASN A 144 10.59 24.19 -15.09
N SER A 145 10.38 24.29 -13.77
CA SER A 145 11.44 24.63 -12.83
C SER A 145 12.11 23.36 -12.32
N PRO A 146 13.44 23.31 -12.29
CA PRO A 146 14.11 22.24 -11.58
C PRO A 146 13.64 22.25 -10.13
N LEU A 147 13.11 21.11 -9.68
CA LEU A 147 12.66 20.92 -8.31
C LEU A 147 13.83 21.13 -7.37
N ASN A 148 13.90 22.29 -6.76
CA ASN A 148 14.91 22.55 -5.78
C ASN A 148 14.60 21.80 -4.50
N ASN A 149 15.56 20.98 -4.03
CA ASN A 149 15.48 20.25 -2.77
C ASN A 149 14.41 19.16 -2.71
N TYR A 150 13.99 18.58 -3.84
CA TYR A 150 13.14 17.39 -3.79
C TYR A 150 13.92 16.18 -3.27
N ARG A 151 13.33 15.48 -2.33
CA ARG A 151 13.83 14.20 -1.82
C ARG A 151 12.69 13.32 -1.34
N ARG A 152 12.82 12.02 -1.53
CA ARG A 152 12.00 11.01 -0.88
C ARG A 152 12.89 9.90 -0.35
N TRP A 153 12.54 9.39 0.81
CA TRP A 153 13.33 8.35 1.44
C TRP A 153 12.45 7.48 2.35
N LEU A 154 12.88 6.23 2.52
CA LEU A 154 12.33 5.31 3.49
C LEU A 154 13.39 5.05 4.56
N ASN A 155 13.10 5.43 5.80
CA ASN A 155 13.92 5.08 6.95
C ASN A 155 13.59 3.64 7.36
N LEU A 156 14.53 2.70 7.14
CA LEU A 156 14.33 1.28 7.43
C LEU A 156 14.33 0.97 8.93
N ARG A 157 14.84 1.86 9.77
CA ARG A 157 14.82 1.69 11.24
C ARG A 157 13.44 1.96 11.80
N ASP A 158 12.82 3.07 11.36
CA ASP A 158 11.55 3.55 11.88
C ASP A 158 10.37 3.07 11.05
N ALA A 159 10.63 2.49 9.87
CA ALA A 159 9.64 2.07 8.87
C ALA A 159 8.68 3.22 8.47
N VAL A 160 9.22 4.42 8.32
CA VAL A 160 8.51 5.62 7.88
C VAL A 160 9.11 6.10 6.56
N ALA A 161 8.27 6.32 5.56
CA ALA A 161 8.68 6.97 4.33
C ALA A 161 8.33 8.46 4.36
N TYR A 162 9.07 9.21 3.57
CA TYR A 162 8.96 10.66 3.49
C TYR A 162 9.09 11.13 2.05
N THR A 163 8.36 12.19 1.75
CA THR A 163 8.58 13.03 0.56
C THR A 163 8.69 14.47 1.03
N ALA A 164 9.75 15.16 0.66
CA ALA A 164 9.96 16.56 1.02
C ALA A 164 10.45 17.36 -0.18
N PHE A 165 9.91 18.54 -0.36
CA PHE A 165 10.29 19.46 -1.42
C PHE A 165 9.91 20.89 -1.05
N ARG A 166 10.47 21.83 -1.77
CA ARG A 166 10.16 23.25 -1.63
C ARG A 166 9.60 23.78 -2.95
N LEU A 167 8.45 24.43 -2.87
CA LEU A 167 7.88 25.18 -3.97
C LEU A 167 7.81 26.64 -3.58
N GLU A 168 8.45 27.49 -4.39
CA GLU A 168 8.64 28.90 -4.03
C GLU A 168 9.24 29.02 -2.62
N ASP A 169 8.54 29.64 -1.69
CA ASP A 169 8.96 29.86 -0.31
C ASP A 169 8.24 28.96 0.71
N VAL A 170 7.57 27.88 0.24
CA VAL A 170 6.84 26.95 1.09
C VAL A 170 7.49 25.57 1.06
N ASP A 171 7.82 25.07 2.24
CA ASP A 171 8.29 23.71 2.42
C ASP A 171 7.09 22.77 2.57
N TYR A 172 7.10 21.67 1.85
CA TYR A 172 6.09 20.61 1.90
C TYR A 172 6.75 19.32 2.38
N ARG A 173 6.04 18.62 3.27
CA ARG A 173 6.46 17.31 3.77
C ARG A 173 5.28 16.37 3.81
N ARG A 174 5.51 15.15 3.36
CA ARG A 174 4.57 14.04 3.46
C ARG A 174 5.26 12.90 4.18
N GLU A 175 4.56 12.28 5.09
CA GLU A 175 5.02 11.14 5.86
C GLU A 175 4.05 9.99 5.67
N TYR A 176 4.59 8.79 5.49
CA TYR A 176 3.81 7.60 5.22
C TYR A 176 4.21 6.52 6.21
N PHE A 177 3.22 5.90 6.83
CA PHE A 177 3.43 4.91 7.86
C PHE A 177 2.32 3.86 7.86
N VAL A 178 2.69 2.57 8.00
CA VAL A 178 1.74 1.48 8.20
C VAL A 178 1.88 0.98 9.63
N SER A 179 0.83 1.16 10.44
CA SER A 179 0.87 0.81 11.86
C SER A 179 0.96 -0.70 12.04
N ARG A 180 1.88 -1.14 12.92
CA ARG A 180 2.03 -2.54 13.28
C ARG A 180 0.96 -3.00 14.28
N ASP A 181 0.58 -2.13 15.20
CA ASP A 181 -0.38 -2.45 16.28
C ASP A 181 -1.84 -2.25 15.86
N ARG A 182 -2.04 -1.44 14.83
CA ARG A 182 -3.36 -1.10 14.30
C ARG A 182 -3.35 -1.42 12.81
N ASP A 183 -4.37 -2.00 12.29
CA ASP A 183 -4.49 -2.26 10.85
C ASP A 183 -4.92 -0.98 10.12
N VAL A 184 -4.02 0.02 10.12
CA VAL A 184 -4.23 1.31 9.47
C VAL A 184 -2.98 1.77 8.73
N MET A 185 -3.19 2.40 7.58
CA MET A 185 -2.20 3.17 6.84
C MET A 185 -2.41 4.64 7.17
N LEU A 186 -1.34 5.37 7.42
CA LEU A 186 -1.36 6.77 7.79
C LEU A 186 -0.55 7.58 6.78
N ILE A 187 -1.13 8.68 6.33
CA ILE A 187 -0.47 9.67 5.49
C ILE A 187 -0.62 11.01 6.17
N HIS A 188 0.50 11.62 6.53
CA HIS A 188 0.54 12.92 7.19
C HIS A 188 1.09 13.96 6.21
N LEU A 189 0.28 14.94 5.88
CA LEU A 189 0.60 16.01 4.93
C LEU A 189 0.81 17.31 5.70
N VAL A 190 1.93 17.97 5.46
CA VAL A 190 2.30 19.23 6.13
C VAL A 190 2.80 20.24 5.10
N ALA A 191 2.37 21.49 5.25
CA ALA A 191 2.92 22.65 4.55
C ALA A 191 3.45 23.67 5.55
N GLY A 192 4.58 24.29 5.23
CA GLY A 192 5.24 25.30 6.08
C GLY A 192 4.49 26.64 6.18
N ARG A 193 3.43 26.82 5.38
CA ARG A 193 2.56 28.00 5.41
C ARG A 193 1.11 27.57 5.46
N GLU A 194 0.36 28.19 6.35
CA GLU A 194 -1.07 27.96 6.50
C GLU A 194 -1.83 28.32 5.21
N GLY A 195 -2.87 27.53 4.84
CA GLY A 195 -3.69 27.76 3.66
C GLY A 195 -3.04 27.37 2.31
N THR A 196 -1.84 26.77 2.32
CA THR A 196 -1.15 26.38 1.08
C THR A 196 -1.26 24.89 0.75
N LEU A 197 -1.83 24.08 1.64
CA LEU A 197 -2.06 22.66 1.41
C LEU A 197 -3.49 22.44 0.89
N ASN A 198 -3.63 22.31 -0.43
CA ASN A 198 -4.90 22.03 -1.09
C ASN A 198 -4.75 20.77 -1.92
N PHE A 199 -5.67 19.84 -1.76
CA PHE A 199 -5.66 18.58 -2.50
C PHE A 199 -7.04 17.96 -2.59
N SER A 200 -7.21 17.06 -3.56
CA SER A 200 -8.29 16.09 -3.60
C SER A 200 -7.73 14.68 -3.53
N ALA A 201 -8.44 13.79 -2.85
CA ALA A 201 -8.03 12.40 -2.72
C ALA A 201 -9.13 11.46 -3.24
N ARG A 202 -8.74 10.42 -3.95
CA ARG A 202 -9.64 9.45 -4.56
C ARG A 202 -9.14 8.03 -4.35
N LEU A 203 -10.02 7.18 -3.83
CA LEU A 203 -9.83 5.73 -3.87
C LEU A 203 -10.35 5.19 -5.20
N SER A 204 -9.64 4.26 -5.80
CA SER A 204 -10.05 3.59 -7.03
C SER A 204 -9.53 2.15 -7.10
N ARG A 205 -10.21 1.36 -7.89
CA ARG A 205 -9.78 0.05 -8.37
C ARG A 205 -10.39 -0.15 -9.76
N ALA A 206 -9.64 -0.73 -10.66
CA ALA A 206 -10.04 -0.88 -12.06
C ALA A 206 -11.32 -1.70 -12.24
N GLU A 207 -11.58 -2.66 -11.33
CA GLU A 207 -12.69 -3.60 -11.44
C GLU A 207 -13.24 -3.99 -10.07
N HIS A 208 -14.48 -4.49 -10.07
CA HIS A 208 -15.13 -5.09 -8.91
C HIS A 208 -15.15 -4.19 -7.66
N SER A 209 -15.33 -2.88 -7.85
CA SER A 209 -15.39 -1.91 -6.76
C SER A 209 -16.46 -0.84 -6.98
N LEU A 210 -17.00 -0.33 -5.87
CA LEU A 210 -17.88 0.80 -5.80
C LEU A 210 -17.39 1.74 -4.71
N VAL A 211 -17.15 3.00 -5.05
CA VAL A 211 -16.78 4.02 -4.07
C VAL A 211 -18.02 4.82 -3.69
N THR A 212 -18.25 4.94 -2.39
CA THR A 212 -19.35 5.70 -1.80
C THR A 212 -18.83 6.62 -0.69
N VAL A 213 -19.64 7.60 -0.33
CA VAL A 213 -19.34 8.56 0.73
C VAL A 213 -20.27 8.33 1.92
N GLN A 214 -19.70 8.27 3.12
CA GLN A 214 -20.46 8.22 4.36
C GLN A 214 -19.91 9.23 5.36
N GLY A 215 -20.59 10.35 5.51
CA GLY A 215 -20.08 11.48 6.31
C GLY A 215 -18.76 12.01 5.73
N ASN A 216 -17.67 11.99 6.50
CA ASN A 216 -16.33 12.38 6.08
C ASN A 216 -15.43 11.18 5.69
N THR A 217 -16.04 10.04 5.36
CA THR A 217 -15.32 8.82 5.03
C THR A 217 -15.65 8.39 3.61
N LEU A 218 -14.63 8.11 2.81
CA LEU A 218 -14.74 7.40 1.55
C LEU A 218 -14.70 5.90 1.83
N LEU A 219 -15.69 5.18 1.31
CA LEU A 219 -15.75 3.73 1.37
C LEU A 219 -15.62 3.15 -0.03
N MET A 220 -14.67 2.26 -0.22
CA MET A 220 -14.55 1.45 -1.43
C MET A 220 -14.90 0.01 -1.09
N ASP A 221 -16.04 -0.44 -1.57
CA ASP A 221 -16.53 -1.80 -1.43
C ASP A 221 -16.33 -2.59 -2.70
N GLY A 222 -16.00 -3.85 -2.59
CA GLY A 222 -15.90 -4.72 -3.74
C GLY A 222 -16.04 -6.20 -3.40
N MET A 223 -16.16 -6.98 -4.46
CA MET A 223 -16.21 -8.43 -4.39
C MET A 223 -15.45 -9.01 -5.58
N LEU A 224 -14.42 -9.79 -5.30
CA LEU A 224 -13.61 -10.45 -6.32
C LEU A 224 -14.37 -11.63 -6.95
N GLU A 225 -13.91 -12.07 -8.11
CA GLU A 225 -14.47 -13.25 -8.75
C GLU A 225 -14.12 -14.53 -7.97
N SER A 226 -15.10 -15.41 -7.78
CA SER A 226 -14.90 -16.73 -7.18
C SER A 226 -14.24 -17.73 -8.15
N GLY A 227 -14.25 -17.45 -9.44
CA GLY A 227 -13.87 -18.40 -10.48
C GLY A 227 -14.97 -19.43 -10.81
N LYS A 228 -16.15 -19.34 -10.18
CA LYS A 228 -17.30 -20.23 -10.41
C LYS A 228 -18.58 -19.41 -10.58
N PRO A 229 -19.29 -19.56 -11.71
CA PRO A 229 -20.52 -18.83 -11.96
C PRO A 229 -21.57 -19.04 -10.85
N GLY A 230 -22.17 -17.93 -10.40
CA GLY A 230 -23.23 -17.95 -9.38
C GLY A 230 -22.77 -18.08 -7.94
N LEU A 231 -21.46 -18.06 -7.67
CA LEU A 231 -20.91 -18.00 -6.33
C LEU A 231 -20.18 -16.69 -6.09
N ASP A 232 -20.35 -16.14 -4.89
CA ASP A 232 -19.63 -14.96 -4.42
C ASP A 232 -18.15 -15.30 -4.17
N GLY A 233 -17.27 -14.39 -4.57
CA GLY A 233 -15.87 -14.41 -4.18
C GLY A 233 -15.61 -13.62 -2.90
N MET A 234 -14.34 -13.27 -2.65
CA MET A 234 -13.95 -12.52 -1.47
C MET A 234 -14.51 -11.09 -1.53
N LYS A 235 -15.20 -10.69 -0.46
CA LYS A 235 -15.68 -9.32 -0.26
C LYS A 235 -14.64 -8.52 0.52
N TYR A 236 -14.47 -7.26 0.14
CA TYR A 236 -13.54 -6.36 0.82
C TYR A 236 -14.15 -4.96 0.97
N ARG A 237 -13.63 -4.21 1.94
CA ARG A 237 -13.94 -2.80 2.15
C ARG A 237 -12.68 -2.05 2.53
N VAL A 238 -12.47 -0.90 1.90
CA VAL A 238 -11.48 0.10 2.29
C VAL A 238 -12.24 1.33 2.82
N ALA A 239 -11.81 1.85 3.95
CA ALA A 239 -12.32 3.09 4.50
C ALA A 239 -11.18 4.11 4.58
N MET A 240 -11.34 5.28 3.97
CA MET A 240 -10.41 6.40 4.06
C MET A 240 -11.09 7.56 4.77
N GLN A 241 -10.46 8.06 5.82
CA GLN A 241 -10.95 9.21 6.58
C GLN A 241 -9.91 10.33 6.56
N LEU A 242 -10.35 11.54 6.27
CA LEU A 242 -9.54 12.74 6.43
C LEU A 242 -9.68 13.27 7.86
N VAL A 243 -8.54 13.50 8.50
CA VAL A 243 -8.44 14.24 9.77
C VAL A 243 -7.65 15.50 9.51
N GLN A 244 -8.26 16.65 9.70
CA GLN A 244 -7.65 17.95 9.40
C GLN A 244 -7.53 18.83 10.64
N ASN A 245 -6.51 19.65 10.65
CA ASN A 245 -6.32 20.71 11.64
C ASN A 245 -6.45 22.06 10.94
N GLY A 246 -7.63 22.66 11.02
CA GLY A 246 -8.00 23.85 10.26
C GLY A 246 -8.39 23.55 8.79
N GLY A 247 -8.76 24.59 8.07
CA GLY A 247 -9.23 24.47 6.68
C GLY A 247 -10.65 23.92 6.55
N GLU A 248 -11.06 23.68 5.31
CA GLU A 248 -12.38 23.14 4.98
C GLU A 248 -12.19 21.87 4.13
N SER A 249 -13.07 20.90 4.30
CA SER A 249 -13.13 19.71 3.46
C SER A 249 -14.56 19.47 2.98
N SER A 250 -14.67 18.97 1.76
CA SER A 250 -15.94 18.49 1.18
C SER A 250 -15.70 17.11 0.56
N VAL A 251 -16.75 16.31 0.48
CA VAL A 251 -16.73 14.99 -0.14
C VAL A 251 -17.80 14.91 -1.20
#